data_13be46a5fa5adb711953563cb2baeb64
#
_entry.id   13be46a5fa5adb711953563cb2baeb64
#
_cell.length_a   1.000
_cell.length_b   1.000
_cell.length_c   1.000
_cell.angle_alpha   90.00
_cell.angle_beta   90.00
_cell.angle_gamma   90.00
#
_symmetry.space_group_name_H-M   'P 1'
#
loop_
_entity.id
_entity.type
_entity.pdbx_description
1 polymer ?
#
loop_
_entity_poly.entity_id
_entity_poly.type
_entity_poly.pdbx_seq_one_letter_code
_entity_poly.pdbx_strand_id
1 'polypeptide(L)'
;MVEIQAELEQNNAGFRKLPGTALKTSTGKTVYVPPQDPAEIVALMRDLERFINDDSGFDADPLIKMALVHHQFESIHPFYDGNGRTGRIVNVLYLVNKGLLDIPALYLSRHIVRNKPSYYHLLQAVREQGDAPEVWQAWVLYMLQAVEVTAQQTITTVAAIKDALLDTKHRIRAAHRFYSQDLI
;
A
#
# COMPACT_ATOMS: atom_id res chain seq x y z
N MET A 1 -4.32 11.55 -2.44
CA MET A 1 -4.21 10.88 -1.11
C MET A 1 -5.32 11.29 -0.17
N VAL A 2 -5.63 12.59 -0.03
CA VAL A 2 -6.73 13.08 0.83
C VAL A 2 -8.09 12.50 0.40
N GLU A 3 -8.39 12.51 -0.89
CA GLU A 3 -9.64 11.93 -1.42
C GLU A 3 -9.76 10.43 -1.13
N ILE A 4 -8.67 9.68 -1.30
CA ILE A 4 -8.64 8.24 -0.99
C ILE A 4 -8.96 8.00 0.49
N GLN A 5 -8.35 8.77 1.39
CA GLN A 5 -8.59 8.64 2.82
C GLN A 5 -10.03 9.04 3.18
N ALA A 6 -10.55 10.12 2.58
CA ALA A 6 -11.91 10.57 2.81
C ALA A 6 -12.95 9.51 2.43
N GLU A 7 -12.76 8.83 1.29
CA GLU A 7 -13.61 7.71 0.87
C GLU A 7 -13.51 6.51 1.80
N LEU A 8 -12.29 6.16 2.25
CA LEU A 8 -12.07 5.03 3.16
C LEU A 8 -12.70 5.22 4.54
N GLU A 9 -12.58 6.43 5.09
CA GLU A 9 -12.99 6.72 6.47
C GLU A 9 -14.33 7.45 6.54
N GLN A 10 -14.96 7.72 5.39
CA GLN A 10 -16.24 8.45 5.28
C GLN A 10 -16.21 9.78 6.03
N ASN A 11 -15.09 10.51 5.93
CA ASN A 11 -14.91 11.83 6.52
C ASN A 11 -14.02 12.73 5.64
N ASN A 12 -14.13 14.04 5.84
CA ASN A 12 -13.38 15.07 5.11
C ASN A 12 -12.42 15.85 6.04
N ALA A 13 -11.85 15.20 7.06
CA ALA A 13 -10.98 15.87 8.03
C ALA A 13 -9.66 16.36 7.39
N GLY A 14 -9.20 15.69 6.32
CA GLY A 14 -7.93 15.98 5.68
C GLY A 14 -6.74 15.64 6.59
N PHE A 15 -5.61 16.32 6.39
CA PHE A 15 -4.44 16.13 7.24
C PHE A 15 -4.69 16.58 8.67
N ARG A 16 -4.01 15.93 9.62
CA ARG A 16 -4.09 16.24 11.05
C ARG A 16 -3.73 17.71 11.31
N LYS A 17 -4.55 18.36 12.13
CA LYS A 17 -4.39 19.77 12.54
C LYS A 17 -4.10 19.93 14.03
N LEU A 18 -4.34 18.87 14.81
CA LEU A 18 -4.13 18.87 16.26
C LEU A 18 -2.96 17.97 16.64
N PRO A 19 -2.10 18.38 17.57
CA PRO A 19 -1.02 17.54 18.11
C PRO A 19 -1.59 16.43 19.00
N GLY A 20 -0.72 15.51 19.43
CA GLY A 20 -1.05 14.44 20.37
C GLY A 20 -1.16 13.06 19.71
N THR A 21 -0.96 12.95 18.40
CA THR A 21 -0.88 11.65 17.74
C THR A 21 0.38 10.90 18.15
N ALA A 22 0.21 9.68 18.63
CA ALA A 22 1.31 8.76 18.95
C ALA A 22 0.92 7.34 18.57
N LEU A 23 1.83 6.60 17.92
CA LEU A 23 1.64 5.19 17.61
C LEU A 23 2.02 4.37 18.84
N LYS A 24 1.10 3.46 19.23
CA LYS A 24 1.26 2.69 20.47
C LYS A 24 1.14 1.19 20.19
N THR A 25 1.82 0.39 21.03
CA THR A 25 1.60 -1.05 21.08
C THR A 25 0.20 -1.38 21.58
N SER A 26 -0.21 -2.64 21.47
CA SER A 26 -1.44 -3.15 22.09
C SER A 26 -1.47 -2.99 23.62
N THR A 27 -0.30 -2.85 24.26
CA THR A 27 -0.16 -2.59 25.71
C THR A 27 -0.14 -1.11 26.07
N GLY A 28 -0.32 -0.20 25.08
CA GLY A 28 -0.36 1.26 25.30
C GLY A 28 1.01 1.94 25.33
N LYS A 29 2.13 1.22 25.18
CA LYS A 29 3.47 1.81 25.11
C LYS A 29 3.63 2.56 23.78
N THR A 30 4.03 3.85 23.84
CA THR A 30 4.37 4.62 22.63
C THR A 30 5.62 4.06 21.98
N VAL A 31 5.53 3.78 20.67
CA VAL A 31 6.62 3.28 19.83
C VAL A 31 7.13 4.34 18.86
N TYR A 32 6.26 5.26 18.45
CA TYR A 32 6.64 6.32 17.52
C TYR A 32 5.74 7.54 17.69
N VAL A 33 6.32 8.74 17.62
CA VAL A 33 5.61 10.01 17.61
C VAL A 33 5.88 10.68 16.27
N PRO A 34 4.89 10.69 15.35
CA PRO A 34 5.03 11.34 14.06
C PRO A 34 5.08 12.88 14.20
N PRO A 35 5.41 13.63 13.14
CA PRO A 35 5.36 15.09 13.13
C PRO A 35 4.07 15.62 13.74
N GLN A 36 4.15 16.64 14.61
CA GLN A 36 2.99 17.16 15.34
C GLN A 36 2.50 18.51 14.79
N ASP A 37 3.39 19.27 14.14
CA ASP A 37 3.03 20.56 13.54
C ASP A 37 2.27 20.36 12.21
N PRO A 38 1.07 20.92 12.05
CA PRO A 38 0.32 20.84 10.79
C PRO A 38 1.07 21.41 9.59
N ALA A 39 1.86 22.47 9.77
CA ALA A 39 2.63 23.06 8.68
C ALA A 39 3.77 22.13 8.23
N GLU A 40 4.43 21.47 9.18
CA GLU A 40 5.44 20.44 8.91
C GLU A 40 4.83 19.25 8.16
N ILE A 41 3.66 18.75 8.59
CA ILE A 41 2.97 17.65 7.92
C ILE A 41 2.68 18.02 6.45
N VAL A 42 2.16 19.20 6.19
CA VAL A 42 1.86 19.67 4.82
C VAL A 42 3.16 19.78 3.99
N ALA A 43 4.23 20.29 4.57
CA ALA A 43 5.52 20.40 3.90
C ALA A 43 6.09 19.01 3.53
N LEU A 44 6.12 18.08 4.48
CA LEU A 44 6.58 16.70 4.27
C LEU A 44 5.73 15.96 3.23
N MET A 45 4.40 16.16 3.24
CA MET A 45 3.52 15.56 2.23
C MET A 45 3.75 16.14 0.83
N ARG A 46 4.07 17.43 0.73
CA ARG A 46 4.46 18.08 -0.55
C ARG A 46 5.78 17.53 -1.08
N ASP A 47 6.74 17.32 -0.20
CA ASP A 47 8.04 16.76 -0.57
C ASP A 47 7.91 15.29 -0.99
N LEU A 48 7.05 14.52 -0.31
CA LEU A 48 6.71 13.15 -0.70
C LEU A 48 6.01 13.10 -2.06
N GLU A 49 5.07 14.02 -2.33
CA GLU A 49 4.40 14.15 -3.63
C GLU A 49 5.41 14.45 -4.74
N ARG A 50 6.34 15.37 -4.50
CA ARG A 50 7.42 15.67 -5.45
C ARG A 50 8.30 14.43 -5.68
N PHE A 51 8.70 13.74 -4.64
CA PHE A 51 9.49 12.52 -4.74
C PHE A 51 8.77 11.42 -5.55
N ILE A 52 7.45 11.25 -5.39
CA ILE A 52 6.66 10.29 -6.17
C ILE A 52 6.66 10.63 -7.66
N ASN A 53 6.54 11.91 -8.03
CA ASN A 53 6.29 12.36 -9.39
C ASN A 53 7.56 12.75 -10.16
N ASP A 54 8.67 12.99 -9.48
CA ASP A 54 9.94 13.39 -10.08
C ASP A 54 10.99 12.29 -9.92
N ASP A 55 11.43 11.73 -11.04
CA ASP A 55 12.47 10.71 -11.08
C ASP A 55 13.87 11.32 -11.36
N SER A 56 13.97 12.62 -11.63
CA SER A 56 15.25 13.28 -12.02
C SER A 56 16.28 13.31 -10.89
N GLY A 57 15.81 13.35 -9.63
CA GLY A 57 16.68 13.39 -8.44
C GLY A 57 17.00 12.02 -7.86
N PHE A 58 16.31 10.97 -8.27
CA PHE A 58 16.49 9.62 -7.71
C PHE A 58 16.04 8.57 -8.75
N ASP A 59 16.98 8.19 -9.60
CA ASP A 59 16.80 7.17 -10.62
C ASP A 59 16.97 5.77 -10.00
N ALA A 60 15.88 5.25 -9.44
CA ALA A 60 15.84 3.91 -8.87
C ALA A 60 14.68 3.09 -9.45
N ASP A 61 14.82 1.76 -9.36
CA ASP A 61 13.73 0.86 -9.72
C ASP A 61 12.42 1.27 -9.02
N PRO A 62 11.29 1.35 -9.74
CA PRO A 62 10.01 1.78 -9.16
C PRO A 62 9.56 0.97 -7.94
N LEU A 63 9.91 -0.32 -7.84
CA LEU A 63 9.58 -1.13 -6.67
C LEU A 63 10.38 -0.69 -5.44
N ILE A 64 11.65 -0.31 -5.62
CA ILE A 64 12.46 0.27 -4.54
C ILE A 64 11.87 1.61 -4.12
N LYS A 65 11.58 2.49 -5.09
CA LYS A 65 10.98 3.80 -4.82
C LYS A 65 9.63 3.68 -4.10
N MET A 66 8.79 2.72 -4.49
CA MET A 66 7.54 2.41 -3.79
C MET A 66 7.77 2.06 -2.31
N ALA A 67 8.79 1.26 -2.00
CA ALA A 67 9.10 0.90 -0.61
C ALA A 67 9.51 2.12 0.23
N LEU A 68 10.30 3.04 -0.35
CA LEU A 68 10.69 4.30 0.29
C LEU A 68 9.48 5.23 0.51
N VAL A 69 8.64 5.39 -0.51
CA VAL A 69 7.39 6.16 -0.44
C VAL A 69 6.49 5.64 0.68
N HIS A 70 6.33 4.32 0.77
CA HIS A 70 5.51 3.71 1.81
C HIS A 70 6.05 3.99 3.22
N HIS A 71 7.37 3.81 3.43
CA HIS A 71 8.00 4.11 4.71
C HIS A 71 7.81 5.58 5.11
N GLN A 72 8.06 6.50 4.17
CA GLN A 72 7.96 7.93 4.43
C GLN A 72 6.52 8.34 4.75
N PHE A 73 5.55 7.84 3.98
CA PHE A 73 4.13 8.10 4.24
C PHE A 73 3.69 7.60 5.63
N GLU A 74 4.08 6.38 6.00
CA GLU A 74 3.78 5.80 7.33
C GLU A 74 4.49 6.56 8.47
N SER A 75 5.63 7.20 8.18
CA SER A 75 6.38 7.98 9.17
C SER A 75 5.82 9.39 9.33
N ILE A 76 5.37 10.04 8.25
CA ILE A 76 4.62 11.31 8.34
C ILE A 76 3.29 11.09 9.07
N HIS A 77 2.61 9.98 8.80
CA HIS A 77 1.34 9.61 9.41
C HIS A 77 0.30 10.74 9.36
N PRO A 78 -0.03 11.24 8.14
CA PRO A 78 -0.66 12.56 7.98
C PRO A 78 -2.13 12.63 8.41
N PHE A 79 -2.82 11.50 8.56
CA PHE A 79 -4.23 11.44 8.89
C PHE A 79 -4.48 11.01 10.34
N TYR A 80 -5.66 11.30 10.87
CA TYR A 80 -6.09 10.80 12.19
C TYR A 80 -6.33 9.29 12.17
N ASP A 81 -6.87 8.75 11.08
CA ASP A 81 -7.07 7.30 10.85
C ASP A 81 -6.88 6.98 9.36
N GLY A 82 -6.78 5.68 9.04
CA GLY A 82 -6.70 5.18 7.67
C GLY A 82 -5.31 5.27 7.03
N ASN A 83 -4.25 5.73 7.73
CA ASN A 83 -2.92 5.90 7.14
C ASN A 83 -2.43 4.62 6.47
N GLY A 84 -2.42 3.49 7.17
CA GLY A 84 -1.94 2.22 6.61
C GLY A 84 -2.74 1.74 5.40
N ARG A 85 -4.07 1.96 5.36
CA ARG A 85 -4.91 1.63 4.20
C ARG A 85 -4.59 2.54 3.02
N THR A 86 -4.57 3.85 3.27
CA THR A 86 -4.23 4.86 2.25
C THR A 86 -2.83 4.61 1.67
N GLY A 87 -1.81 4.39 2.51
CA GLY A 87 -0.44 4.13 2.06
C GLY A 87 -0.34 2.90 1.15
N ARG A 88 -1.04 1.81 1.46
CA ARG A 88 -1.06 0.62 0.60
C ARG A 88 -1.80 0.83 -0.72
N ILE A 89 -2.86 1.62 -0.74
CA ILE A 89 -3.54 2.00 -1.99
C ILE A 89 -2.63 2.87 -2.84
N VAL A 90 -1.96 3.85 -2.24
CA VAL A 90 -0.98 4.71 -2.93
C VAL A 90 0.12 3.87 -3.58
N ASN A 91 0.64 2.84 -2.90
CA ASN A 91 1.63 1.93 -3.48
C ASN A 91 1.11 1.25 -4.76
N VAL A 92 -0.10 0.70 -4.70
CA VAL A 92 -0.69 0.01 -5.87
C VAL A 92 -0.93 0.98 -7.02
N LEU A 93 -1.46 2.17 -6.74
CA LEU A 93 -1.66 3.21 -7.76
C LEU A 93 -0.34 3.71 -8.35
N TYR A 94 0.71 3.81 -7.53
CA TYR A 94 2.05 4.13 -8.01
C TYR A 94 2.58 3.08 -8.98
N LEU A 95 2.41 1.79 -8.69
CA LEU A 95 2.82 0.71 -9.60
C LEU A 95 2.03 0.72 -10.91
N VAL A 96 0.74 1.07 -10.88
CA VAL A 96 -0.07 1.29 -12.10
C VAL A 96 0.48 2.47 -12.90
N ASN A 97 0.75 3.60 -12.23
CA ASN A 97 1.30 4.80 -12.87
C ASN A 97 2.67 4.55 -13.52
N LYS A 98 3.47 3.66 -12.95
CA LYS A 98 4.79 3.26 -13.51
C LYS A 98 4.70 2.13 -14.56
N GLY A 99 3.48 1.70 -14.92
CA GLY A 99 3.27 0.67 -15.94
C GLY A 99 3.66 -0.75 -15.51
N LEU A 100 3.84 -0.99 -14.21
CA LEU A 100 4.12 -2.33 -13.66
C LEU A 100 2.85 -3.14 -13.40
N LEU A 101 1.70 -2.48 -13.37
CA LEU A 101 0.37 -3.09 -13.26
C LEU A 101 -0.56 -2.43 -14.27
N ASP A 102 -1.32 -3.21 -15.03
CA ASP A 102 -2.37 -2.70 -15.93
C ASP A 102 -3.61 -2.22 -15.15
N ILE A 103 -3.88 -2.87 -14.01
CA ILE A 103 -5.01 -2.56 -13.12
C ILE A 103 -4.55 -2.65 -11.65
N PRO A 104 -5.21 -1.96 -10.72
CA PRO A 104 -4.81 -1.95 -9.29
C PRO A 104 -5.20 -3.25 -8.55
N ALA A 105 -4.84 -4.41 -9.10
CA ALA A 105 -5.25 -5.73 -8.61
C ALA A 105 -4.23 -6.41 -7.66
N LEU A 106 -3.34 -5.62 -7.01
CA LEU A 106 -2.33 -6.15 -6.09
C LEU A 106 -2.75 -5.92 -4.64
N TYR A 107 -3.06 -7.00 -3.89
CA TYR A 107 -3.56 -6.88 -2.53
C TYR A 107 -2.44 -6.98 -1.48
N LEU A 108 -1.56 -5.97 -1.41
CA LEU A 108 -0.44 -5.88 -0.45
C LEU A 108 -0.87 -6.04 1.01
N SER A 109 -2.08 -5.61 1.36
CA SER A 109 -2.62 -5.73 2.71
C SER A 109 -2.62 -7.15 3.23
N ARG A 110 -2.83 -8.16 2.38
CA ARG A 110 -2.84 -9.58 2.79
C ARG A 110 -1.50 -10.01 3.36
N HIS A 111 -0.40 -9.67 2.68
CA HIS A 111 0.95 -10.03 3.14
C HIS A 111 1.29 -9.29 4.44
N ILE A 112 1.07 -7.97 4.49
CA ILE A 112 1.38 -7.14 5.65
C ILE A 112 0.57 -7.57 6.88
N VAL A 113 -0.72 -7.85 6.74
CA VAL A 113 -1.58 -8.27 7.85
C VAL A 113 -1.15 -9.63 8.41
N ARG A 114 -0.70 -10.56 7.55
CA ARG A 114 -0.20 -11.88 7.98
C ARG A 114 1.18 -11.81 8.64
N ASN A 115 1.96 -10.77 8.34
CA ASN A 115 3.34 -10.59 8.80
C ASN A 115 3.51 -9.28 9.61
N LYS A 116 2.47 -8.86 10.35
CA LYS A 116 2.46 -7.61 11.12
C LYS A 116 3.70 -7.40 12.00
N PRO A 117 4.15 -8.39 12.77
CA PRO A 117 5.32 -8.20 13.64
C PRO A 117 6.57 -7.78 12.85
N SER A 118 6.87 -8.47 11.75
CA SER A 118 8.01 -8.16 10.89
C SER A 118 7.87 -6.80 10.22
N TYR A 119 6.67 -6.48 9.74
CA TYR A 119 6.37 -5.18 9.14
C TYR A 119 6.66 -4.02 10.11
N TYR A 120 6.09 -4.06 11.32
CA TYR A 120 6.29 -2.98 12.30
C TYR A 120 7.71 -2.94 12.85
N HIS A 121 8.37 -4.09 13.00
CA HIS A 121 9.77 -4.15 13.40
C HIS A 121 10.68 -3.44 12.39
N LEU A 122 10.55 -3.76 11.09
CA LEU A 122 11.36 -3.15 10.04
C LEU A 122 11.05 -1.66 9.84
N LEU A 123 9.76 -1.30 9.89
CA LEU A 123 9.35 0.10 9.81
C LEU A 123 10.00 0.94 10.94
N GLN A 124 10.02 0.38 12.15
CA GLN A 124 10.62 1.04 13.31
C GLN A 124 12.16 1.03 13.26
N ALA A 125 12.78 -0.05 12.78
CA ALA A 125 14.23 -0.13 12.62
C ALA A 125 14.76 1.00 11.72
N VAL A 126 14.09 1.28 10.60
CA VAL A 126 14.46 2.40 9.73
C VAL A 126 14.29 3.76 10.43
N ARG A 127 13.24 3.94 11.23
CA ARG A 127 13.03 5.19 11.99
C ARG A 127 14.12 5.44 13.04
N GLU A 128 14.65 4.38 13.66
CA GLU A 128 15.63 4.45 14.72
C GLU A 128 17.07 4.45 14.21
N GLN A 129 17.34 3.81 13.08
CA GLN A 129 18.68 3.54 12.56
C GLN A 129 18.78 3.85 11.06
N GLY A 130 18.08 4.88 10.59
CA GLY A 130 17.99 5.22 9.16
C GLY A 130 19.32 5.60 8.49
N ASP A 131 20.37 5.84 9.29
CA ASP A 131 21.74 6.06 8.77
C ASP A 131 22.46 4.75 8.39
N ALA A 132 21.93 3.59 8.80
CA ALA A 132 22.50 2.28 8.50
C ALA A 132 21.85 1.70 7.21
N PRO A 133 22.63 1.47 6.13
CA PRO A 133 22.10 0.93 4.88
C PRO A 133 21.39 -0.41 5.03
N GLU A 134 21.80 -1.24 5.97
CA GLU A 134 21.30 -2.59 6.20
C GLU A 134 19.82 -2.58 6.62
N VAL A 135 19.38 -1.59 7.38
CA VAL A 135 17.98 -1.51 7.80
C VAL A 135 17.07 -1.11 6.64
N TRP A 136 17.54 -0.24 5.75
CA TRP A 136 16.85 0.09 4.51
C TRP A 136 16.79 -1.09 3.56
N GLN A 137 17.90 -1.82 3.41
CA GLN A 137 17.93 -3.04 2.62
C GLN A 137 16.90 -4.07 3.12
N ALA A 138 16.86 -4.32 4.42
CA ALA A 138 15.90 -5.24 5.02
C ALA A 138 14.45 -4.80 4.80
N TRP A 139 14.16 -3.50 4.93
CA TRP A 139 12.86 -2.92 4.64
C TRP A 139 12.46 -3.10 3.17
N VAL A 140 13.33 -2.71 2.25
CA VAL A 140 13.08 -2.83 0.81
C VAL A 140 12.84 -4.28 0.42
N LEU A 141 13.69 -5.21 0.87
CA LEU A 141 13.52 -6.65 0.60
C LEU A 141 12.19 -7.18 1.13
N TYR A 142 11.75 -6.76 2.31
CA TYR A 142 10.44 -7.12 2.85
C TYR A 142 9.31 -6.63 1.93
N MET A 143 9.37 -5.39 1.45
CA MET A 143 8.36 -4.82 0.57
C MET A 143 8.35 -5.49 -0.82
N LEU A 144 9.52 -5.83 -1.37
CA LEU A 144 9.63 -6.60 -2.60
C LEU A 144 9.02 -8.00 -2.46
N GLN A 145 9.31 -8.69 -1.36
CA GLN A 145 8.69 -9.97 -1.04
C GLN A 145 7.15 -9.86 -0.90
N ALA A 146 6.65 -8.77 -0.32
CA ALA A 146 5.21 -8.53 -0.24
C ALA A 146 4.58 -8.40 -1.63
N VAL A 147 5.24 -7.71 -2.57
CA VAL A 147 4.81 -7.60 -3.97
C VAL A 147 4.83 -8.98 -4.65
N GLU A 148 5.95 -9.70 -4.58
CA GLU A 148 6.12 -11.02 -5.19
C GLU A 148 5.04 -12.01 -4.74
N VAL A 149 4.89 -12.19 -3.42
CA VAL A 149 3.94 -13.14 -2.85
C VAL A 149 2.49 -12.77 -3.22
N THR A 150 2.14 -11.49 -3.17
CA THR A 150 0.77 -11.08 -3.50
C THR A 150 0.48 -11.11 -5.00
N ALA A 151 1.46 -10.83 -5.85
CA ALA A 151 1.35 -10.98 -7.30
C ALA A 151 1.11 -12.45 -7.68
N GLN A 152 1.90 -13.38 -7.14
CA GLN A 152 1.74 -14.80 -7.39
C GLN A 152 0.36 -15.32 -6.92
N GLN A 153 -0.11 -14.86 -5.77
CA GLN A 153 -1.46 -15.20 -5.28
C GLN A 153 -2.55 -14.64 -6.18
N THR A 154 -2.39 -13.42 -6.69
CA THR A 154 -3.34 -12.79 -7.60
C THR A 154 -3.43 -13.57 -8.91
N ILE A 155 -2.28 -13.94 -9.52
CA ILE A 155 -2.22 -14.75 -10.74
C ILE A 155 -2.95 -16.07 -10.53
N THR A 156 -2.67 -16.78 -9.44
CA THR A 156 -3.33 -18.05 -9.10
C THR A 156 -4.84 -17.89 -8.95
N THR A 157 -5.28 -16.82 -8.28
CA THR A 157 -6.71 -16.53 -8.08
C THR A 157 -7.42 -16.22 -9.41
N VAL A 158 -6.80 -15.38 -10.25
CA VAL A 158 -7.36 -15.04 -11.57
C VAL A 158 -7.46 -16.27 -12.48
N ALA A 159 -6.45 -17.14 -12.48
CA ALA A 159 -6.48 -18.40 -13.21
C ALA A 159 -7.64 -19.29 -12.75
N ALA A 160 -7.80 -19.47 -11.44
CA ALA A 160 -8.91 -20.26 -10.87
C ALA A 160 -10.30 -19.68 -11.21
N ILE A 161 -10.45 -18.35 -11.19
CA ILE A 161 -11.70 -17.68 -11.60
C ILE A 161 -11.98 -17.92 -13.08
N LYS A 162 -10.97 -17.80 -13.94
CA LYS A 162 -11.10 -18.09 -15.39
C LYS A 162 -11.56 -19.51 -15.63
N ASP A 163 -10.94 -20.49 -14.97
CA ASP A 163 -11.29 -21.91 -15.14
C ASP A 163 -12.73 -22.20 -14.66
N ALA A 164 -13.11 -21.66 -13.51
CA ALA A 164 -14.48 -21.77 -12.97
C ALA A 164 -15.52 -21.12 -13.90
N LEU A 165 -15.20 -19.97 -14.50
CA LEU A 165 -16.05 -19.29 -15.47
C LEU A 165 -16.25 -20.14 -16.73
N LEU A 166 -15.17 -20.73 -17.27
CA LEU A 166 -15.22 -21.60 -18.44
C LEU A 166 -16.04 -22.87 -18.16
N ASP A 167 -15.81 -23.54 -17.02
CA ASP A 167 -16.60 -24.72 -16.62
C ASP A 167 -18.08 -24.37 -16.50
N THR A 168 -18.42 -23.29 -15.82
CA THR A 168 -19.79 -22.81 -15.66
C THR A 168 -20.45 -22.54 -17.04
N LYS A 169 -19.71 -21.86 -17.91
CA LYS A 169 -20.16 -21.59 -19.30
C LYS A 169 -20.45 -22.87 -20.06
N HIS A 170 -19.60 -23.88 -19.98
CA HIS A 170 -19.80 -25.18 -20.61
C HIS A 170 -21.04 -25.90 -20.05
N ARG A 171 -21.21 -25.91 -18.74
CA ARG A 171 -22.36 -26.54 -18.06
C ARG A 171 -23.69 -25.88 -18.45
N ILE A 172 -23.74 -24.55 -18.50
CA ILE A 172 -24.95 -23.82 -18.93
C ILE A 172 -25.29 -24.12 -20.38
N ARG A 173 -24.28 -24.13 -21.28
CA ARG A 173 -24.48 -24.48 -22.69
C ARG A 173 -25.03 -25.90 -22.89
N ALA A 174 -24.54 -26.83 -22.09
CA ALA A 174 -25.02 -28.22 -22.15
C ALA A 174 -26.46 -28.38 -21.63
N ALA A 175 -26.84 -27.59 -20.61
CA ALA A 175 -28.15 -27.68 -19.98
C ALA A 175 -29.26 -26.88 -20.67
N HIS A 176 -28.92 -25.80 -21.40
CA HIS A 176 -29.89 -24.84 -21.93
C HIS A 176 -29.61 -24.47 -23.41
N ARG A 177 -30.63 -24.70 -24.29
CA ARG A 177 -30.53 -24.40 -25.72
C ARG A 177 -30.59 -22.90 -26.08
N PHE A 178 -31.02 -22.04 -25.15
CA PHE A 178 -31.17 -20.60 -25.35
C PHE A 178 -29.97 -19.77 -24.78
N TYR A 179 -28.85 -20.43 -24.51
CA TYR A 179 -27.65 -19.76 -24.03
C TYR A 179 -27.10 -18.79 -25.10
N SER A 180 -27.00 -17.50 -24.77
CA SER A 180 -26.25 -16.50 -25.52
C SER A 180 -25.01 -16.03 -24.74
N GLN A 181 -24.01 -15.51 -25.44
CA GLN A 181 -22.79 -15.01 -24.80
C GLN A 181 -23.05 -13.77 -23.95
N ASP A 182 -24.16 -13.06 -24.18
CA ASP A 182 -24.52 -11.81 -23.52
C ASP A 182 -25.20 -12.02 -22.15
N LEU A 183 -25.35 -13.27 -21.70
CA LEU A 183 -25.97 -13.65 -20.43
C LEU A 183 -24.95 -13.88 -19.28
N ILE A 184 -23.64 -13.63 -19.55
CA ILE A 184 -22.58 -13.80 -18.52
C ILE A 184 -21.65 -12.60 -18.54
#